data_573c8d1605ee003d8d5a155792c34a1b
#
_entry.id   573c8d1605ee003d8d5a155792c34a1b
#
_cell.length_a   1.000
_cell.length_b   1.000
_cell.length_c   1.000
_cell.angle_alpha   90.00
_cell.angle_beta   90.00
_cell.angle_gamma   90.00
#
_symmetry.space_group_name_H-M   'P 1'
#
loop_
_entity.id
_entity.type
_entity.pdbx_description
1 polymer ?
#
loop_
_entity_poly.entity_id
_entity_poly.type
_entity_poly.pdbx_seq_one_letter_code
_entity_poly.pdbx_strand_id
1 'polypeptide(L)'
;EHNRPVILDELKISAAKRDIPIPPPLVDCLKEVKAKSQSPFVVANRDGEPLSYTQFQHVWKYIVTRSNKERTYVRYVNGQKIKHTVTPVLSEKAPHNGKVVYSLDFKVTPHQLRHTYITNLIYAGVDPKTVQYLAGHENSKITMDIYAKVKYNSPDALSTIVNSAFNNMYAKAE
;
A
#
# COMPACT_ATOMS: atom_id res chain seq x y z
N GLU A 1 -25.67 14.09 6.90
CA GLU A 1 -25.99 13.20 5.75
C GLU A 1 -24.80 13.00 4.80
N HIS A 2 -23.83 13.92 4.72
CA HIS A 2 -22.77 13.89 3.70
C HIS A 2 -21.59 12.94 3.96
N ASN A 3 -21.59 12.15 5.02
CA ASN A 3 -20.42 11.32 5.38
C ASN A 3 -20.74 9.80 5.53
N ARG A 4 -21.90 9.36 5.06
CA ARG A 4 -22.21 7.93 5.03
C ARG A 4 -21.65 7.32 3.74
N PRO A 5 -20.93 6.19 3.81
CA PRO A 5 -20.50 5.48 2.60
C PRO A 5 -21.74 4.96 1.86
N VAL A 6 -21.79 5.20 0.58
CA VAL A 6 -22.80 4.65 -0.33
C VAL A 6 -22.14 3.53 -1.10
N ILE A 7 -22.76 2.36 -1.06
CA ILE A 7 -22.35 1.23 -1.89
C ILE A 7 -23.03 1.42 -3.24
N LEU A 8 -22.23 1.52 -4.28
CA LEU A 8 -22.72 1.59 -5.66
C LEU A 8 -22.62 0.21 -6.29
N ASP A 9 -23.66 -0.20 -6.99
CA ASP A 9 -23.66 -1.47 -7.74
C ASP A 9 -22.75 -1.40 -8.99
N GLU A 10 -22.50 -0.18 -9.47
CA GLU A 10 -21.64 0.06 -10.61
C GLU A 10 -20.27 0.55 -10.19
N LEU A 11 -19.23 -0.02 -10.80
CA LEU A 11 -17.85 0.39 -10.60
C LEU A 11 -17.52 1.55 -11.53
N LYS A 12 -16.77 2.52 -11.03
CA LYS A 12 -16.33 3.71 -11.78
C LYS A 12 -15.58 3.36 -13.08
N ILE A 13 -14.85 2.24 -13.08
CA ILE A 13 -14.06 1.75 -14.22
C ILE A 13 -14.15 0.23 -14.28
N SER A 14 -14.15 -0.35 -15.48
CA SER A 14 -14.22 -1.80 -15.70
C SER A 14 -13.03 -2.55 -15.07
N ALA A 15 -11.84 -1.96 -15.08
CA ALA A 15 -10.64 -2.53 -14.47
C ALA A 15 -10.73 -2.68 -12.93
N ALA A 16 -11.75 -2.08 -12.29
CA ALA A 16 -11.97 -2.26 -10.86
C ALA A 16 -12.58 -3.64 -10.54
N LYS A 17 -13.32 -4.26 -11.47
CA LYS A 17 -13.85 -5.63 -11.33
C LYS A 17 -12.75 -6.63 -11.67
N ARG A 18 -12.17 -7.23 -10.64
CA ARG A 18 -11.10 -8.22 -10.81
C ARG A 18 -10.98 -9.12 -9.60
N ASP A 19 -10.45 -10.31 -9.82
CA ASP A 19 -10.10 -11.27 -8.78
C ASP A 19 -8.61 -11.12 -8.43
N ILE A 20 -8.32 -11.00 -7.13
CA ILE A 20 -6.95 -10.86 -6.64
C ILE A 20 -6.64 -12.09 -5.79
N PRO A 21 -5.65 -12.92 -6.16
CA PRO A 21 -5.20 -14.03 -5.33
C PRO A 21 -4.72 -13.54 -3.97
N ILE A 22 -5.16 -14.20 -2.92
CA ILE A 22 -4.81 -13.85 -1.54
C ILE A 22 -3.72 -14.82 -1.07
N PRO A 23 -2.53 -14.35 -0.66
CA PRO A 23 -1.47 -15.21 -0.17
C PRO A 23 -1.85 -15.82 1.20
N PRO A 24 -1.34 -17.05 1.52
CA PRO A 24 -1.73 -17.78 2.72
C PRO A 24 -1.67 -16.97 4.03
N PRO A 25 -0.62 -16.18 4.32
CA PRO A 25 -0.57 -15.39 5.55
C PRO A 25 -1.71 -14.36 5.67
N LEU A 26 -2.16 -13.81 4.54
CA LEU A 26 -3.29 -12.87 4.52
C LEU A 26 -4.62 -13.62 4.69
N VAL A 27 -4.74 -14.83 4.15
CA VAL A 27 -5.94 -15.69 4.36
C VAL A 27 -6.12 -15.96 5.86
N ASP A 28 -5.06 -16.31 6.57
CA ASP A 28 -5.13 -16.60 8.01
C ASP A 28 -5.52 -15.34 8.81
N CYS A 29 -4.91 -14.20 8.51
CA CYS A 29 -5.30 -12.91 9.09
C CYS A 29 -6.78 -12.58 8.84
N LEU A 30 -7.28 -12.79 7.62
CA LEU A 30 -8.67 -12.52 7.26
C LEU A 30 -9.64 -13.48 7.97
N LYS A 31 -9.27 -14.74 8.16
CA LYS A 31 -10.05 -15.71 8.96
C LYS A 31 -10.18 -15.26 10.41
N GLU A 32 -9.08 -14.80 11.03
CA GLU A 32 -9.11 -14.27 12.39
C GLU A 32 -10.00 -13.03 12.52
N VAL A 33 -9.92 -12.11 11.56
CA VAL A 33 -10.77 -10.91 11.53
C VAL A 33 -12.25 -11.31 11.39
N LYS A 34 -12.56 -12.23 10.46
CA LYS A 34 -13.91 -12.72 10.24
C LYS A 34 -14.50 -13.41 11.47
N ALA A 35 -13.70 -14.20 12.19
CA ALA A 35 -14.15 -14.86 13.42
C ALA A 35 -14.56 -13.88 14.53
N LYS A 36 -14.02 -12.66 14.50
CA LYS A 36 -14.30 -11.59 15.49
C LYS A 36 -15.34 -10.58 14.99
N SER A 37 -15.77 -10.65 13.73
CA SER A 37 -16.67 -9.67 13.10
C SER A 37 -17.94 -10.34 12.59
N GLN A 38 -19.09 -9.73 12.87
CA GLN A 38 -20.39 -10.08 12.29
C GLN A 38 -20.67 -9.31 10.98
N SER A 39 -19.80 -8.39 10.61
CA SER A 39 -19.96 -7.57 9.42
C SER A 39 -19.69 -8.35 8.14
N PRO A 40 -20.46 -8.11 7.05
CA PRO A 40 -20.13 -8.61 5.72
C PRO A 40 -18.88 -7.91 5.11
N PHE A 41 -18.44 -6.81 5.69
CA PHE A 41 -17.30 -6.04 5.19
C PHE A 41 -16.01 -6.46 5.91
N VAL A 42 -14.92 -6.55 5.16
CA VAL A 42 -13.58 -6.88 5.69
C VAL A 42 -13.10 -5.78 6.67
N VAL A 43 -13.38 -4.52 6.32
CA VAL A 43 -13.07 -3.36 7.17
C VAL A 43 -14.37 -2.63 7.45
N ALA A 44 -14.83 -2.75 8.69
CA ALA A 44 -16.09 -2.18 9.15
C ALA A 44 -15.90 -1.24 10.34
N ASN A 45 -16.87 -0.37 10.56
CA ASN A 45 -17.01 0.41 11.78
C ASN A 45 -17.63 -0.46 12.91
N ARG A 46 -17.89 0.14 14.07
CA ARG A 46 -18.48 -0.58 15.22
C ARG A 46 -19.92 -1.05 14.97
N ASP A 47 -20.61 -0.43 14.05
CA ASP A 47 -21.99 -0.74 13.67
C ASP A 47 -22.06 -1.81 12.57
N GLY A 48 -20.92 -2.33 12.14
CA GLY A 48 -20.83 -3.34 11.07
C GLY A 48 -20.88 -2.76 9.65
N GLU A 49 -20.95 -1.45 9.51
CA GLU A 49 -21.03 -0.75 8.23
C GLU A 49 -19.63 -0.43 7.66
N PRO A 50 -19.47 -0.17 6.35
CA PRO A 50 -18.20 0.26 5.77
C PRO A 50 -17.68 1.52 6.44
N LEU A 51 -16.36 1.64 6.54
CA LEU A 51 -15.75 2.88 7.04
C LEU A 51 -16.09 4.05 6.13
N SER A 52 -16.51 5.17 6.73
CA SER A 52 -16.51 6.45 6.04
C SER A 52 -15.08 6.90 5.75
N TYR A 53 -14.91 7.84 4.80
CA TYR A 53 -13.59 8.39 4.49
C TYR A 53 -12.88 8.96 5.72
N THR A 54 -13.59 9.68 6.58
CA THR A 54 -13.04 10.25 7.82
C THR A 54 -12.60 9.17 8.81
N GLN A 55 -13.41 8.11 8.96
CA GLN A 55 -13.06 6.97 9.81
C GLN A 55 -11.82 6.26 9.28
N PHE A 56 -11.74 6.03 7.96
CA PHE A 56 -10.54 5.47 7.33
C PHE A 56 -9.29 6.35 7.58
N GLN A 57 -9.42 7.67 7.42
CA GLN A 57 -8.31 8.59 7.72
C GLN A 57 -7.87 8.50 9.18
N HIS A 58 -8.79 8.36 10.13
CA HIS A 58 -8.44 8.17 11.54
C HIS A 58 -7.70 6.86 11.80
N VAL A 59 -8.16 5.75 11.24
CA VAL A 59 -7.47 4.45 11.32
C VAL A 59 -6.06 4.57 10.74
N TRP A 60 -5.95 5.17 9.56
CA TRP A 60 -4.65 5.36 8.90
C TRP A 60 -3.71 6.25 9.70
N LYS A 61 -4.25 7.29 10.34
CA LYS A 61 -3.48 8.16 11.23
C LYS A 61 -2.85 7.40 12.39
N TYR A 62 -3.53 6.39 12.95
CA TYR A 62 -2.94 5.53 13.99
C TYR A 62 -1.77 4.70 13.46
N ILE A 63 -1.84 4.21 12.23
CA ILE A 63 -0.73 3.50 11.60
C ILE A 63 0.46 4.44 11.42
N VAL A 64 0.24 5.62 10.85
CA VAL A 64 1.30 6.64 10.63
C VAL A 64 1.88 7.14 11.95
N THR A 65 1.09 7.21 13.02
CA THR A 65 1.55 7.63 14.35
C THR A 65 2.63 6.69 14.90
N ARG A 66 2.70 5.45 14.45
CA ARG A 66 3.75 4.48 14.81
C ARG A 66 5.09 4.72 14.11
N SER A 67 5.16 5.67 13.18
CA SER A 67 6.42 6.04 12.51
C SER A 67 7.33 6.82 13.45
N ASN A 68 8.61 6.46 13.49
CA ASN A 68 9.64 7.18 14.23
C ASN A 68 10.11 8.47 13.55
N LYS A 69 9.51 8.86 12.43
CA LYS A 69 9.87 10.12 11.75
C LYS A 69 9.41 11.32 12.57
N GLU A 70 10.30 12.30 12.65
CA GLU A 70 10.02 13.57 13.30
C GLU A 70 8.75 14.21 12.71
N ARG A 71 7.94 14.75 13.58
CA ARG A 71 6.71 15.45 13.20
C ARG A 71 6.45 16.63 14.11
N THR A 72 5.85 17.65 13.55
CA THR A 72 5.41 18.83 14.30
C THR A 72 3.88 18.89 14.34
N TYR A 73 3.35 19.35 15.45
CA TYR A 73 1.95 19.68 15.62
C TYR A 73 1.79 20.98 16.39
N VAL A 74 0.64 21.57 16.28
CA VAL A 74 0.32 22.84 16.94
C VAL A 74 -0.71 22.58 18.04
N ARG A 75 -0.49 23.17 19.21
CA ARG A 75 -1.49 23.30 20.26
C ARG A 75 -1.74 24.78 20.55
N TYR A 76 -2.98 25.10 20.89
CA TYR A 76 -3.33 26.40 21.40
C TYR A 76 -3.39 26.30 22.92
N VAL A 77 -2.58 27.13 23.61
CA VAL A 77 -2.54 27.23 25.06
C VAL A 77 -2.78 28.68 25.38
N ASN A 78 -3.86 29.00 26.12
CA ASN A 78 -4.27 30.36 26.46
C ASN A 78 -4.38 31.28 25.22
N GLY A 79 -4.92 30.75 24.10
CA GLY A 79 -5.08 31.51 22.87
C GLY A 79 -3.80 31.65 22.02
N GLN A 80 -2.65 31.26 22.54
CA GLN A 80 -1.37 31.29 21.81
C GLN A 80 -1.09 29.98 21.08
N LYS A 81 -0.60 30.10 19.86
CA LYS A 81 -0.23 28.98 19.00
C LYS A 81 1.17 28.50 19.35
N ILE A 82 1.28 27.32 19.97
CA ILE A 82 2.54 26.71 20.34
C ILE A 82 2.82 25.53 19.40
N LYS A 83 4.01 25.54 18.78
CA LYS A 83 4.51 24.47 17.93
C LYS A 83 5.29 23.46 18.78
N HIS A 84 4.88 22.21 18.74
CA HIS A 84 5.56 21.11 19.40
C HIS A 84 6.21 20.20 18.36
N THR A 85 7.44 19.78 18.61
CA THR A 85 8.14 18.77 17.82
C THR A 85 8.21 17.46 18.61
N VAL A 86 7.87 16.37 17.95
CA VAL A 86 8.02 15.02 18.48
C VAL A 86 9.13 14.35 17.70
N THR A 87 10.16 13.92 18.42
CA THR A 87 11.28 13.11 17.91
C THR A 87 11.13 11.69 18.47
N PRO A 88 10.38 10.81 17.77
CA PRO A 88 10.12 9.46 18.25
C PRO A 88 11.38 8.58 18.17
N VAL A 89 11.54 7.67 19.11
CA VAL A 89 12.58 6.66 19.09
C VAL A 89 11.95 5.30 18.79
N LEU A 90 12.54 4.56 17.87
CA LEU A 90 12.03 3.24 17.48
C LEU A 90 12.01 2.31 18.70
N SER A 91 10.94 1.52 18.82
CA SER A 91 10.63 0.60 19.93
C SER A 91 10.18 1.27 21.23
N GLU A 92 10.19 2.58 21.35
CA GLU A 92 9.68 3.29 22.52
C GLU A 92 8.16 3.52 22.44
N LYS A 93 7.56 3.71 23.60
CA LYS A 93 6.14 4.09 23.72
C LYS A 93 5.97 5.59 23.47
N ALA A 94 4.87 5.96 22.81
CA ALA A 94 4.55 7.36 22.60
C ALA A 94 4.21 8.05 23.94
N PRO A 95 4.81 9.21 24.25
CA PRO A 95 4.58 9.92 25.51
C PRO A 95 3.11 10.28 25.77
N HIS A 96 2.35 10.52 24.69
CA HIS A 96 0.96 10.93 24.75
C HIS A 96 -0.05 9.77 24.70
N ASN A 97 0.42 8.55 24.38
CA ASN A 97 -0.42 7.35 24.32
C ASN A 97 0.45 6.08 24.48
N GLY A 98 0.50 5.56 25.70
CA GLY A 98 1.29 4.37 26.01
C GLY A 98 0.87 3.07 25.30
N LYS A 99 -0.28 3.07 24.57
CA LYS A 99 -0.70 1.95 23.71
C LYS A 99 -0.04 2.01 22.32
N VAL A 100 0.57 3.12 21.97
CA VAL A 100 1.27 3.30 20.69
C VAL A 100 2.75 3.07 20.92
N VAL A 101 3.31 2.06 20.24
CA VAL A 101 4.76 1.83 20.14
C VAL A 101 5.22 2.30 18.77
N TYR A 102 6.33 3.02 18.72
CA TYR A 102 6.98 3.43 17.47
C TYR A 102 7.64 2.20 16.84
N SER A 103 6.99 1.61 15.86
CA SER A 103 7.39 0.34 15.24
C SER A 103 7.73 0.47 13.76
N LEU A 104 7.66 1.68 13.21
CA LEU A 104 7.94 1.95 11.80
C LEU A 104 9.08 2.97 11.68
N ASP A 105 10.09 2.66 10.90
CA ASP A 105 11.21 3.54 10.57
C ASP A 105 10.95 4.42 9.34
N PHE A 106 9.77 4.32 8.75
CA PHE A 106 9.34 5.06 7.56
C PHE A 106 7.90 5.55 7.69
N LYS A 107 7.55 6.56 6.89
CA LYS A 107 6.15 6.93 6.68
C LYS A 107 5.52 5.97 5.69
N VAL A 108 4.31 5.52 5.99
CA VAL A 108 3.54 4.64 5.12
C VAL A 108 2.26 5.30 4.66
N THR A 109 1.96 5.21 3.39
CA THR A 109 0.68 5.61 2.80
C THR A 109 0.06 4.43 2.05
N PRO A 110 -1.28 4.38 1.87
CA PRO A 110 -1.92 3.34 1.07
C PRO A 110 -1.33 3.25 -0.34
N HIS A 111 -0.98 4.40 -0.90
CA HIS A 111 -0.40 4.48 -2.24
C HIS A 111 1.01 3.85 -2.31
N GLN A 112 1.83 4.06 -1.28
CA GLN A 112 3.14 3.41 -1.18
C GLN A 112 3.01 1.89 -1.07
N LEU A 113 2.04 1.37 -0.29
CA LEU A 113 1.80 -0.07 -0.21
C LEU A 113 1.41 -0.64 -1.58
N ARG A 114 0.55 0.07 -2.32
CA ARG A 114 0.20 -0.32 -3.69
C ARG A 114 1.41 -0.30 -4.62
N HIS A 115 2.26 0.72 -4.55
CA HIS A 115 3.49 0.78 -5.33
C HIS A 115 4.43 -0.38 -5.00
N THR A 116 4.63 -0.67 -3.71
CA THR A 116 5.45 -1.80 -3.27
C THR A 116 4.91 -3.13 -3.80
N TYR A 117 3.59 -3.34 -3.74
CA TYR A 117 2.95 -4.52 -4.30
C TYR A 117 3.25 -4.69 -5.80
N ILE A 118 3.05 -3.65 -6.58
CA ILE A 118 3.32 -3.64 -8.03
C ILE A 118 4.81 -3.91 -8.30
N THR A 119 5.70 -3.23 -7.59
CA THR A 119 7.15 -3.37 -7.73
C THR A 119 7.60 -4.80 -7.41
N ASN A 120 7.08 -5.41 -6.35
CA ASN A 120 7.39 -6.79 -5.99
C ASN A 120 6.94 -7.80 -7.06
N LEU A 121 5.75 -7.59 -7.66
CA LEU A 121 5.30 -8.43 -8.78
C LEU A 121 6.25 -8.32 -9.99
N ILE A 122 6.72 -7.11 -10.30
CA ILE A 122 7.67 -6.89 -11.39
C ILE A 122 9.02 -7.56 -11.10
N TYR A 123 9.53 -7.45 -9.88
CA TYR A 123 10.77 -8.15 -9.48
C TYR A 123 10.62 -9.67 -9.51
N ALA A 124 9.43 -10.18 -9.18
CA ALA A 124 9.12 -11.60 -9.31
C ALA A 124 8.98 -12.07 -10.77
N GLY A 125 9.12 -11.20 -11.76
CA GLY A 125 9.05 -11.52 -13.17
C GLY A 125 7.63 -11.63 -13.74
N VAL A 126 6.61 -11.19 -12.99
CA VAL A 126 5.23 -11.19 -13.49
C VAL A 126 5.13 -10.26 -14.69
N ASP A 127 4.46 -10.71 -15.74
CA ASP A 127 4.29 -9.93 -16.97
C ASP A 127 3.47 -8.65 -16.76
N PRO A 128 3.70 -7.61 -17.57
CA PRO A 128 3.06 -6.30 -17.39
C PRO A 128 1.53 -6.32 -17.48
N LYS A 129 0.94 -7.23 -18.27
CA LYS A 129 -0.52 -7.34 -18.39
C LYS A 129 -1.14 -7.91 -17.14
N THR A 130 -0.54 -8.95 -16.57
CA THR A 130 -0.95 -9.51 -15.29
C THR A 130 -0.79 -8.49 -14.16
N VAL A 131 0.32 -7.74 -14.13
CA VAL A 131 0.51 -6.65 -13.16
C VAL A 131 -0.55 -5.56 -13.34
N GLN A 132 -0.86 -5.17 -14.58
CA GLN A 132 -1.93 -4.21 -14.88
C GLN A 132 -3.28 -4.68 -14.31
N TYR A 133 -3.64 -5.94 -14.57
CA TYR A 133 -4.88 -6.55 -14.10
C TYR A 133 -4.93 -6.55 -12.57
N LEU A 134 -3.91 -7.11 -11.89
CA LEU A 134 -3.87 -7.20 -10.44
C LEU A 134 -3.84 -5.82 -9.77
N ALA A 135 -3.16 -4.86 -10.35
CA ALA A 135 -3.16 -3.49 -9.91
C ALA A 135 -4.49 -2.76 -10.18
N GLY A 136 -5.27 -3.18 -11.17
CA GLY A 136 -6.49 -2.49 -11.62
C GLY A 136 -6.17 -1.14 -12.24
N HIS A 137 -5.15 -1.08 -13.08
CA HIS A 137 -4.86 0.09 -13.86
C HIS A 137 -5.67 0.06 -15.17
N GLU A 138 -6.51 1.05 -15.38
CA GLU A 138 -7.27 1.20 -16.61
C GLU A 138 -6.33 1.38 -17.81
N ASN A 139 -5.30 2.21 -17.65
CA ASN A 139 -4.31 2.48 -18.66
C ASN A 139 -3.03 1.68 -18.41
N SER A 140 -2.60 0.93 -19.44
CA SER A 140 -1.34 0.17 -19.42
C SER A 140 -0.10 1.05 -19.27
N LYS A 141 -0.15 2.31 -19.68
CA LYS A 141 0.96 3.26 -19.58
C LYS A 141 1.49 3.37 -18.16
N ILE A 142 0.58 3.46 -17.16
CA ILE A 142 0.97 3.56 -15.74
C ILE A 142 1.79 2.33 -15.32
N THR A 143 1.35 1.14 -15.71
CA THR A 143 2.08 -0.11 -15.40
C THR A 143 3.42 -0.15 -16.12
N MET A 144 3.45 0.24 -17.40
CA MET A 144 4.66 0.23 -18.20
C MET A 144 5.70 1.23 -17.72
N ASP A 145 5.27 2.41 -17.26
CA ASP A 145 6.17 3.42 -16.68
C ASP A 145 6.84 2.91 -15.38
N ILE A 146 6.07 2.19 -14.54
CA ILE A 146 6.63 1.57 -13.34
C ILE A 146 7.58 0.43 -13.72
N TYR A 147 7.16 -0.42 -14.67
CA TYR A 147 7.96 -1.54 -15.17
C TYR A 147 9.31 -1.07 -15.72
N ALA A 148 9.30 -0.03 -16.55
CA ALA A 148 10.51 0.58 -17.09
C ALA A 148 11.45 1.07 -16.00
N LYS A 149 10.92 1.82 -15.02
CA LYS A 149 11.72 2.31 -13.88
C LYS A 149 12.36 1.19 -13.08
N VAL A 150 11.64 0.09 -12.84
CA VAL A 150 12.14 -1.05 -12.06
C VAL A 150 13.20 -1.83 -12.82
N LYS A 151 12.97 -2.14 -14.10
CA LYS A 151 13.84 -2.98 -14.93
C LYS A 151 15.09 -2.24 -15.42
N TYR A 152 14.96 -0.95 -15.78
CA TYR A 152 16.06 -0.19 -16.36
C TYR A 152 16.99 0.46 -15.31
N ASN A 153 16.66 0.37 -14.02
CA ASN A 153 17.56 0.80 -12.95
C ASN A 153 18.73 -0.17 -12.65
N SER A 154 18.86 -1.25 -13.41
CA SER A 154 19.94 -2.22 -13.27
C SER A 154 20.65 -2.43 -14.62
N PRO A 155 21.67 -1.63 -14.96
CA PRO A 155 22.42 -1.74 -16.22
C PRO A 155 23.03 -3.13 -16.41
N ASP A 156 23.52 -3.76 -15.35
CA ASP A 156 24.11 -5.11 -15.40
C ASP A 156 23.10 -6.18 -15.80
N ALA A 157 21.87 -6.08 -15.28
CA ALA A 157 20.78 -6.99 -15.66
C ALA A 157 20.39 -6.81 -17.14
N LEU A 158 20.37 -5.59 -17.64
CA LEU A 158 20.13 -5.31 -19.06
C LEU A 158 21.24 -5.86 -19.94
N SER A 159 22.50 -5.68 -19.56
CA SER A 159 23.65 -6.23 -20.29
C SER A 159 23.56 -7.76 -20.37
N THR A 160 23.20 -8.42 -19.27
CA THR A 160 23.02 -9.87 -19.25
C THR A 160 21.91 -10.34 -20.19
N ILE A 161 20.76 -9.64 -20.19
CA ILE A 161 19.62 -9.96 -21.07
C ILE A 161 20.02 -9.77 -22.54
N VAL A 162 20.65 -8.65 -22.89
CA VAL A 162 21.12 -8.37 -24.24
C VAL A 162 22.11 -9.45 -24.69
N ASN A 163 23.15 -9.73 -23.90
CA ASN A 163 24.14 -10.74 -24.23
C ASN A 163 23.53 -12.12 -24.42
N SER A 164 22.58 -12.55 -23.58
CA SER A 164 21.92 -13.84 -23.71
C SER A 164 21.06 -13.92 -24.98
N ALA A 165 20.39 -12.83 -25.35
CA ALA A 165 19.59 -12.77 -26.57
C ALA A 165 20.46 -12.95 -27.84
N PHE A 166 21.63 -12.33 -27.87
CA PHE A 166 22.54 -12.44 -29.04
C PHE A 166 23.33 -13.75 -29.04
N ASN A 167 23.82 -14.23 -27.90
CA ASN A 167 24.52 -15.52 -27.84
C ASN A 167 23.67 -16.70 -28.33
N ASN A 168 22.36 -16.68 -28.01
CA ASN A 168 21.42 -17.69 -28.50
C ASN A 168 21.17 -17.60 -30.04
N MET A 169 21.44 -16.46 -30.66
CA MET A 169 21.35 -16.35 -32.13
C MET A 169 22.57 -16.98 -32.82
N TYR A 170 23.75 -16.83 -32.24
CA TYR A 170 24.96 -17.43 -32.81
C TYR A 170 25.02 -18.96 -32.60
N ALA A 171 24.52 -19.48 -31.50
CA ALA A 171 24.45 -20.91 -31.23
C ALA A 171 23.45 -21.70 -32.12
N LYS A 172 22.55 -21.02 -32.82
CA LYS A 172 21.60 -21.62 -33.78
C LYS A 172 22.07 -21.54 -35.25
N ALA A 173 23.21 -20.94 -35.50
CA ALA A 173 23.77 -20.75 -36.84
C ALA A 173 24.89 -21.76 -37.19
N GLU A 174 25.22 -22.68 -36.27
CA GLU A 174 26.05 -23.89 -36.46
C GLU A 174 25.15 -25.12 -36.57
#